data_f2c0256228968b2cf0682d8193a7e414
#
_entry.id   f2c0256228968b2cf0682d8193a7e414
#
_cell.length_a   1.000
_cell.length_b   1.000
_cell.length_c   1.000
_cell.angle_alpha   90.00
_cell.angle_beta   90.00
_cell.angle_gamma   90.00
#
_symmetry.space_group_name_H-M   'P 1'
#
loop_
_entity.id
_entity.type
_entity.pdbx_description
1 polymer ?
#
loop_
_entity_poly.entity_id
_entity_poly.type
_entity_poly.pdbx_seq_one_letter_code
_entity_poly.pdbx_strand_id
1 'polypeptide(L)' 'MFAMQFQVCPRGPESRWVVRLGDSLYGASLDKEQALLDAVDAARDAVQAGYDAQVWIRDRSTTARVF' A
#
# COMPACT_ATOMS: atom_id res chain seq x y z
N MET A 1 14.19 -12.58 -7.86
CA MET A 1 12.73 -12.62 -7.61
C MET A 1 12.27 -11.27 -7.09
N PHE A 2 11.18 -10.77 -7.62
CA PHE A 2 10.70 -9.44 -7.25
C PHE A 2 9.80 -9.52 -6.02
N ALA A 3 10.02 -8.61 -5.08
CA ALA A 3 9.04 -8.36 -4.03
C ALA A 3 8.02 -7.36 -4.55
N MET A 4 6.75 -7.66 -4.41
CA MET A 4 5.69 -6.71 -4.72
C MET A 4 5.62 -5.71 -3.56
N GLN A 5 5.91 -4.46 -3.84
CA GLN A 5 5.93 -3.42 -2.82
C GLN A 5 4.72 -2.52 -2.97
N PHE A 6 3.78 -2.69 -2.05
CA PHE A 6 2.63 -1.82 -1.97
C PHE A 6 2.96 -0.63 -1.07
N GLN A 7 2.64 0.55 -1.52
CA GLN A 7 2.86 1.77 -0.77
C GLN A 7 1.52 2.46 -0.50
N VAL A 8 1.29 2.77 0.76
CA VAL A 8 0.11 3.53 1.19
C VAL A 8 0.58 4.93 1.52
N CYS A 9 0.09 5.93 0.81
CA CYS A 9 0.52 7.30 1.01
C CYS A 9 -0.63 8.28 0.82
N PRO A 10 -0.55 9.44 1.49
CA PRO A 10 -1.54 10.50 1.29
C PRO A 10 -1.32 11.20 -0.04
N ARG A 11 -2.38 11.64 -0.67
CA ARG A 11 -2.30 12.36 -1.93
C ARG A 11 -3.28 13.52 -1.95
N GLY A 12 -2.75 14.68 -2.27
CA GLY A 12 -3.53 15.89 -2.46
C GLY A 12 -3.99 16.53 -1.18
N PRO A 13 -4.63 17.70 -1.28
CA PRO A 13 -5.06 18.45 -0.10
C PRO A 13 -6.30 17.88 0.59
N GLU A 14 -6.99 16.95 -0.03
CA GLU A 14 -8.24 16.38 0.49
C GLU A 14 -8.04 15.16 1.39
N SER A 15 -6.83 14.90 1.82
CA SER A 15 -6.50 13.80 2.71
C SER A 15 -6.87 12.43 2.14
N ARG A 16 -6.81 12.28 0.83
CA ARG A 16 -7.01 10.98 0.20
C ARG A 16 -5.79 10.10 0.42
N TRP A 17 -6.03 8.84 0.59
CA TRP A 17 -4.98 7.84 0.71
C TRP A 17 -4.99 6.96 -0.52
N VAL A 18 -3.83 6.74 -1.10
CA VAL A 18 -3.70 5.90 -2.29
C VAL A 18 -2.82 4.70 -1.98
N VAL A 19 -3.13 3.60 -2.64
CA VAL A 19 -2.30 2.41 -2.62
C VAL A 19 -1.62 2.30 -3.97
N ARG A 20 -0.30 2.24 -3.97
CA ARG A 20 0.49 2.12 -5.19
C ARG A 20 1.24 0.80 -5.20
N LEU A 21 1.32 0.20 -6.36
CA LEU A 21 2.16 -0.96 -6.60
C LEU A 21 3.17 -0.56 -7.69
N GLY A 22 4.40 -0.28 -7.27
CA GLY A 22 5.38 0.29 -8.17
C GLY A 22 4.92 1.65 -8.68
N ASP A 23 4.86 1.81 -9.99
CA ASP A 23 4.40 3.05 -10.62
C ASP A 23 2.90 3.06 -10.88
N SER A 24 2.21 1.98 -10.55
CA SER A 24 0.78 1.85 -10.84
C SER A 24 -0.05 2.21 -9.62
N LEU A 25 -1.16 2.89 -9.87
CA LEU A 25 -2.15 3.16 -8.83
C LEU A 25 -3.02 1.91 -8.67
N TYR A 26 -2.96 1.29 -7.49
CA TYR A 26 -3.73 0.09 -7.19
C TYR A 26 -5.13 0.41 -6.68
N GLY A 27 -5.22 1.43 -5.83
CA GLY A 27 -6.50 1.83 -5.27
C GLY A 27 -6.40 3.19 -4.58
N ALA A 28 -7.55 3.72 -4.20
CA ALA A 28 -7.64 4.98 -3.48
C ALA A 28 -8.78 4.92 -2.48
N SER A 29 -8.61 5.59 -1.35
CA SER A 29 -9.60 5.64 -0.29
C SER A 29 -9.53 6.99 0.41
N LEU A 30 -10.63 7.40 1.03
CA LEU A 30 -10.64 8.59 1.87
C LEU A 30 -10.13 8.30 3.28
N ASP A 31 -9.98 7.02 3.62
CA ASP A 31 -9.61 6.58 4.94
C ASP A 31 -8.28 5.84 4.90
N LYS A 32 -7.34 6.28 5.72
CA LYS A 32 -6.02 5.65 5.85
C LYS A 32 -6.14 4.17 6.23
N GLU A 33 -7.00 3.86 7.18
CA GLU A 33 -7.16 2.47 7.63
C GLU A 33 -7.70 1.59 6.52
N GLN A 34 -8.65 2.08 5.74
CA GLN A 34 -9.19 1.32 4.63
C GLN A 34 -8.12 1.09 3.55
N ALA A 35 -7.35 2.12 3.23
CA ALA A 35 -6.27 1.98 2.26
C ALA A 35 -5.24 0.95 2.74
N LEU A 36 -4.91 0.99 4.03
CA LEU A 36 -3.96 0.06 4.62
C LEU A 36 -4.48 -1.38 4.58
N LEU A 37 -5.76 -1.58 4.91
CA LEU A 37 -6.38 -2.90 4.84
C LEU A 37 -6.39 -3.45 3.41
N ASP A 38 -6.71 -2.61 2.44
CA ASP A 38 -6.71 -3.00 1.04
C ASP A 38 -5.32 -3.44 0.59
N ALA A 39 -4.29 -2.70 0.99
CA ALA A 39 -2.92 -3.04 0.65
C ALA A 39 -2.48 -4.35 1.31
N VAL A 40 -2.80 -4.55 2.58
CA VAL A 40 -2.44 -5.77 3.30
C VAL A 40 -3.17 -6.98 2.72
N ASP A 41 -4.44 -6.84 2.38
CA ASP A 41 -5.19 -7.93 1.76
C ASP A 41 -4.58 -8.32 0.41
N ALA A 42 -4.21 -7.33 -0.40
CA ALA A 42 -3.57 -7.58 -1.68
C ALA A 42 -2.21 -8.27 -1.50
N ALA A 43 -1.44 -7.84 -0.50
CA ALA A 43 -0.15 -8.45 -0.20
C ALA A 43 -0.31 -9.90 0.28
N ARG A 44 -1.30 -10.18 1.09
CA ARG A 44 -1.57 -11.55 1.54
C ARG A 44 -1.94 -12.46 0.37
N ASP A 45 -2.77 -11.98 -0.54
CA ASP A 45 -3.14 -12.73 -1.73
C ASP A 45 -1.91 -13.04 -2.57
N ALA A 46 -1.01 -12.07 -2.71
CA ALA A 46 0.23 -12.28 -3.46
C ALA A 46 1.11 -13.35 -2.79
N VAL A 47 1.24 -13.30 -1.47
CA VAL A 47 2.02 -14.30 -0.73
C VAL A 47 1.41 -15.69 -0.90
N GLN A 48 0.10 -15.81 -0.83
CA GLN A 48 -0.58 -17.09 -1.02
C GLN A 48 -0.39 -17.63 -2.43
N ALA A 49 -0.21 -16.75 -3.40
CA ALA A 49 0.06 -17.14 -4.79
C ALA A 49 1.53 -17.45 -5.04
N GLY A 50 2.39 -17.35 -4.03
CA GLY A 50 3.80 -17.69 -4.16
C GLY A 50 4.72 -16.53 -4.42
N TYR A 51 4.24 -15.30 -4.33
CA TYR A 51 5.06 -14.10 -4.50
C TYR A 51 5.51 -13.54 -3.15
N ASP A 52 6.62 -12.82 -3.16
CA ASP A 52 6.99 -11.99 -2.02
C ASP A 52 6.22 -10.69 -2.10
N ALA A 53 5.73 -10.20 -0.95
CA ALA A 53 4.99 -8.95 -0.92
C ALA A 53 5.31 -8.19 0.35
N GLN A 54 5.33 -6.88 0.24
CA GLN A 54 5.57 -5.95 1.34
C GLN A 54 4.56 -4.82 1.26
N VAL A 55 4.15 -4.31 2.41
CA VAL A 55 3.31 -3.13 2.49
C VAL A 55 4.04 -2.07 3.31
N TRP A 56 4.19 -0.90 2.74
CA TRP A 56 4.83 0.24 3.37
C TRP A 56 3.83 1.36 3.50
N ILE A 57 3.84 2.03 4.62
CA ILE A 57 3.06 3.25 4.81
C ILE A 57 4.01 4.44 4.79
N ARG A 58 3.64 5.45 4.03
CA ARG A 58 4.39 6.70 3.96
C ARG A 58 3.45 7.83 4.34
N ASP A 59 3.76 8.48 5.46
CA ASP A 59 2.97 9.58 5.98
C ASP A 59 3.89 10.77 6.18
N ARG A 60 3.71 11.81 5.37
CA ARG A 60 4.49 13.05 5.40
C ARG A 60 6.01 12.78 5.42
N SER A 61 6.60 12.75 6.62
CA SER A 61 8.03 12.55 6.78
C SER A 61 8.39 11.17 7.32
N THR A 62 7.42 10.30 7.51
CA THR A 62 7.62 8.99 8.13
C THR A 62 7.32 7.88 7.13
N THR A 63 8.19 6.89 7.07
CA THR A 63 7.98 5.69 6.26
C THR A 63 8.20 4.48 7.15
N ALA A 64 7.25 3.55 7.15
CA ALA A 64 7.35 2.34 7.94
C ALA A 64 6.79 1.14 7.19
N ARG A 65 7.36 -0.02 7.44
CA ARG A 65 6.88 -1.27 6.89
C ARG A 65 5.84 -1.86 7.84
N VAL A 66 4.68 -2.24 7.29
CA VAL A 66 3.58 -2.80 8.09
C VAL A 66 3.22 -4.23 7.72
N PHE A 67 3.85 -4.73 6.66
CA PHE A 67 3.65 -6.14 6.27
C PHE A 67 4.93 -6.73 5.63
#